data_3428f79dd0e2cd962d8a9f5f8c663e53
#
_entry.id   3428f79dd0e2cd962d8a9f5f8c663e53
#
_cell.length_a   1.000
_cell.length_b   1.000
_cell.length_c   1.000
_cell.angle_alpha   90.00
_cell.angle_beta   90.00
_cell.angle_gamma   90.00
#
_symmetry.space_group_name_H-M   'P 1'
#
loop_
_entity.id
_entity.type
_entity.pdbx_description
1 polymer ?
#
loop_
_entity_poly.entity_id
_entity_poly.type
_entity_poly.pdbx_seq_one_letter_code
_entity_poly.pdbx_strand_id
1 'polypeptide(L)'
;MKTILVKGLASAVLMSLAACAVQPETHADLAHTVQAVAPAAWSVEAPQDPADANAWWAQFGDPVMHQLIESVLKGNLDVQAAVERVKQAQAITTQQRSNLLPELDASANVADERQNVPPPLGYVREAGIGVTASWTPDVFGGERLAVLAARAQESGREAALNELRLALAANTAAAYIDLRWAQSQLQILDDNEQIRNRALKLTQERLHYGLSTQLDVARAQNQLQDLQAQIPRVQATIQHQMSLIAVYSGRTPESFGNALLVQSREIPVPAQNVPQVLPSEALLRRPDVRTAYAGVEERAAQVGVSKAQRYPQFRLNLADGLLASSYLGLPTLTDNLFSAALSATSPIFNAGRITANIDENESKMREAQLGLQQTMLQALKEVEDTRSDLVSGAVQVDRLGGALDASNHALRLSTELYKDGASSFLDVLAAQEAY
;
A
#
# COMPACT_ATOMS: atom_id res chain seq x y z
N MET A 1 -37.36 52.94 -10.07
CA MET A 1 -38.10 51.67 -10.25
C MET A 1 -37.39 50.70 -11.18
N LYS A 2 -36.76 51.10 -12.28
CA LYS A 2 -36.07 50.20 -13.23
C LYS A 2 -34.86 49.45 -12.58
N THR A 3 -34.09 50.06 -11.68
CA THR A 3 -32.92 49.47 -11.03
C THR A 3 -33.28 48.39 -9.99
N ILE A 4 -34.43 48.49 -9.37
CA ILE A 4 -34.89 47.47 -8.34
C ILE A 4 -35.43 46.24 -9.07
N LEU A 5 -36.10 46.41 -10.23
CA LEU A 5 -36.60 45.30 -11.05
C LEU A 5 -35.45 44.48 -11.64
N VAL A 6 -34.38 45.12 -12.11
CA VAL A 6 -33.21 44.45 -12.66
C VAL A 6 -32.45 43.67 -11.60
N LYS A 7 -32.31 44.21 -10.36
CA LYS A 7 -31.71 43.53 -9.24
C LYS A 7 -32.54 42.33 -8.76
N GLY A 8 -33.87 42.46 -8.77
CA GLY A 8 -34.79 41.35 -8.44
C GLY A 8 -34.76 40.23 -9.45
N LEU A 9 -34.73 40.55 -10.75
CA LEU A 9 -34.62 39.55 -11.83
C LEU A 9 -33.23 38.83 -11.78
N ALA A 10 -32.15 39.57 -11.58
CA ALA A 10 -30.82 39.00 -11.45
C ALA A 10 -30.69 38.05 -10.27
N SER A 11 -31.29 38.41 -9.12
CA SER A 11 -31.29 37.52 -7.93
C SER A 11 -32.17 36.27 -8.13
N ALA A 12 -33.31 36.39 -8.82
CA ALA A 12 -34.18 35.24 -9.10
C ALA A 12 -33.55 34.29 -10.14
N VAL A 13 -32.85 34.81 -11.14
CA VAL A 13 -32.08 34.00 -12.13
C VAL A 13 -30.89 33.31 -11.45
N LEU A 14 -30.18 33.97 -10.54
CA LEU A 14 -29.08 33.37 -9.76
C LEU A 14 -29.58 32.26 -8.80
N MET A 15 -30.72 32.44 -8.18
CA MET A 15 -31.31 31.41 -7.31
C MET A 15 -31.83 30.20 -8.12
N SER A 16 -32.40 30.40 -9.31
CA SER A 16 -32.84 29.29 -10.17
C SER A 16 -31.69 28.50 -10.78
N LEU A 17 -30.57 29.15 -11.05
CA LEU A 17 -29.35 28.48 -11.54
C LEU A 17 -28.68 27.60 -10.46
N ALA A 18 -28.73 27.99 -9.17
CA ALA A 18 -28.21 27.19 -8.06
C ALA A 18 -28.94 25.86 -7.87
N ALA A 19 -30.21 25.76 -8.28
CA ALA A 19 -30.99 24.52 -8.19
C ALA A 19 -30.62 23.47 -9.26
N CYS A 20 -29.83 23.85 -10.27
CA CYS A 20 -29.37 22.96 -11.36
C CYS A 20 -27.96 22.44 -11.16
N ALA A 21 -27.34 22.60 -9.97
CA ALA A 21 -26.01 22.08 -9.71
C ALA A 21 -25.99 20.55 -9.81
N VAL A 22 -25.05 20.04 -10.59
CA VAL A 22 -24.80 18.60 -10.72
C VAL A 22 -24.32 18.08 -9.37
N GLN A 23 -24.92 17.00 -8.90
CA GLN A 23 -24.50 16.28 -7.71
C GLN A 23 -23.53 15.15 -8.09
N PRO A 24 -22.63 14.73 -7.19
CA PRO A 24 -21.88 13.50 -7.39
C PRO A 24 -22.86 12.33 -7.58
N GLU A 25 -22.43 11.33 -8.33
CA GLU A 25 -23.25 10.10 -8.45
C GLU A 25 -23.41 9.46 -7.09
N THR A 26 -24.64 9.06 -6.76
CA THR A 26 -24.92 8.42 -5.49
C THR A 26 -24.33 7.02 -5.44
N HIS A 27 -23.56 6.73 -4.42
CA HIS A 27 -23.07 5.40 -4.09
C HIS A 27 -23.31 5.16 -2.60
N ALA A 28 -23.41 3.89 -2.22
CA ALA A 28 -23.54 3.54 -0.81
C ALA A 28 -22.26 3.90 -0.05
N ASP A 29 -22.38 4.36 1.19
CA ASP A 29 -21.22 4.58 2.03
C ASP A 29 -20.50 3.27 2.34
N LEU A 30 -19.25 3.34 2.80
CA LEU A 30 -18.43 2.17 3.05
C LEU A 30 -19.09 1.23 4.08
N ALA A 31 -19.67 1.75 5.15
CA ALA A 31 -20.27 0.94 6.21
C ALA A 31 -21.46 0.14 5.68
N HIS A 32 -22.33 0.77 4.89
CA HIS A 32 -23.48 0.10 4.27
C HIS A 32 -23.02 -0.94 3.24
N THR A 33 -22.00 -0.62 2.44
CA THR A 33 -21.46 -1.56 1.43
C THR A 33 -20.83 -2.78 2.10
N VAL A 34 -20.11 -2.58 3.21
CA VAL A 34 -19.53 -3.67 4.01
C VAL A 34 -20.60 -4.52 4.65
N GLN A 35 -21.67 -3.93 5.24
CA GLN A 35 -22.76 -4.70 5.82
C GLN A 35 -23.50 -5.59 4.81
N ALA A 36 -23.56 -5.18 3.55
CA ALA A 36 -24.19 -5.98 2.49
C ALA A 36 -23.37 -7.21 2.09
N VAL A 37 -22.06 -7.23 2.36
CA VAL A 37 -21.14 -8.30 1.94
C VAL A 37 -20.66 -9.14 3.14
N ALA A 38 -20.45 -8.53 4.30
CA ALA A 38 -19.88 -9.18 5.47
C ALA A 38 -20.85 -10.20 6.08
N PRO A 39 -20.40 -11.44 6.38
CA PRO A 39 -21.20 -12.40 7.16
C PRO A 39 -21.35 -11.90 8.60
N ALA A 40 -22.38 -12.41 9.31
CA ALA A 40 -22.65 -12.04 10.70
C ALA A 40 -21.56 -12.53 11.68
N ALA A 41 -20.89 -13.63 11.36
CA ALA A 41 -19.82 -14.22 12.17
C ALA A 41 -18.82 -14.95 11.27
N TRP A 42 -17.64 -15.20 11.81
CA TRP A 42 -16.63 -16.05 11.19
C TRP A 42 -17.04 -17.52 11.20
N SER A 43 -16.69 -18.30 10.18
CA SER A 43 -17.01 -19.73 10.10
C SER A 43 -16.11 -20.58 11.00
N VAL A 44 -14.87 -20.15 11.24
CA VAL A 44 -13.90 -20.82 12.12
C VAL A 44 -13.81 -20.07 13.45
N GLU A 45 -14.14 -20.77 14.55
CA GLU A 45 -13.90 -20.24 15.88
C GLU A 45 -12.40 -20.29 16.22
N ALA A 46 -11.83 -19.17 16.67
CA ALA A 46 -10.47 -19.10 17.19
C ALA A 46 -10.48 -18.44 18.59
N PRO A 47 -9.52 -18.77 19.47
CA PRO A 47 -9.37 -18.10 20.76
C PRO A 47 -9.32 -16.58 20.59
N GLN A 48 -10.06 -15.84 21.42
CA GLN A 48 -10.29 -14.40 21.22
C GLN A 48 -9.82 -13.60 22.42
N ASP A 49 -9.22 -12.42 22.17
CA ASP A 49 -8.85 -11.45 23.20
C ASP A 49 -9.02 -10.00 22.68
N PRO A 50 -9.44 -9.02 23.48
CA PRO A 50 -9.51 -7.62 23.11
C PRO A 50 -8.09 -7.00 23.00
N ALA A 51 -7.35 -7.30 21.94
CA ALA A 51 -6.01 -6.75 21.72
C ALA A 51 -6.05 -5.49 20.83
N ASP A 52 -5.10 -4.58 21.05
CA ASP A 52 -4.93 -3.39 20.19
C ASP A 52 -4.40 -3.79 18.82
N ALA A 53 -5.23 -3.59 17.79
CA ALA A 53 -4.89 -3.93 16.41
C ALA A 53 -3.79 -3.04 15.80
N ASN A 54 -3.48 -1.88 16.40
CA ASN A 54 -2.54 -0.90 15.82
C ASN A 54 -1.07 -1.26 16.06
N ALA A 55 -0.78 -2.03 17.13
CA ALA A 55 0.57 -2.48 17.47
C ALA A 55 0.57 -4.00 17.74
N TRP A 56 -0.05 -4.76 16.83
CA TRP A 56 -0.24 -6.21 16.99
C TRP A 56 1.05 -6.97 17.30
N TRP A 57 2.21 -6.50 16.81
CA TRP A 57 3.52 -7.12 17.11
C TRP A 57 3.96 -6.99 18.57
N ALA A 58 3.37 -6.08 19.34
CA ALA A 58 3.65 -5.96 20.77
C ALA A 58 3.21 -7.21 21.56
N GLN A 59 2.24 -7.98 21.03
CA GLN A 59 1.74 -9.22 21.62
C GLN A 59 2.81 -10.34 21.66
N PHE A 60 3.85 -10.23 20.84
CA PHE A 60 4.99 -11.18 20.88
C PHE A 60 5.92 -10.95 22.07
N GLY A 61 5.80 -9.84 22.79
CA GLY A 61 6.64 -9.54 23.96
C GLY A 61 8.15 -9.44 23.65
N ASP A 62 8.55 -9.41 22.38
CA ASP A 62 9.95 -9.34 21.97
C ASP A 62 10.36 -7.89 21.68
N PRO A 63 11.23 -7.30 22.53
CA PRO A 63 11.67 -5.92 22.36
C PRO A 63 12.55 -5.73 21.12
N VAL A 64 13.24 -6.79 20.64
CA VAL A 64 14.06 -6.70 19.41
C VAL A 64 13.18 -6.62 18.18
N MET A 65 12.14 -7.46 18.10
CA MET A 65 11.13 -7.39 17.05
C MET A 65 10.48 -6.01 17.00
N HIS A 66 10.08 -5.47 18.15
CA HIS A 66 9.45 -4.15 18.26
C HIS A 66 10.37 -3.05 17.72
N GLN A 67 11.60 -2.95 18.21
CA GLN A 67 12.57 -1.97 17.75
C GLN A 67 12.90 -2.11 16.27
N LEU A 68 12.95 -3.36 15.77
CA LEU A 68 13.21 -3.63 14.36
C LEU A 68 12.10 -3.11 13.46
N ILE A 69 10.83 -3.42 13.78
CA ILE A 69 9.67 -2.95 13.00
C ILE A 69 9.62 -1.42 13.01
N GLU A 70 9.81 -0.76 14.15
CA GLU A 70 9.87 0.71 14.20
C GLU A 70 11.01 1.29 13.34
N SER A 71 12.19 0.69 13.39
CA SER A 71 13.33 1.11 12.57
C SER A 71 13.04 0.96 11.07
N VAL A 72 12.41 -0.15 10.67
CA VAL A 72 12.00 -0.42 9.31
C VAL A 72 10.96 0.60 8.85
N LEU A 73 9.90 0.83 9.62
CA LEU A 73 8.86 1.79 9.26
C LEU A 73 9.37 3.22 9.11
N LYS A 74 10.45 3.59 9.81
CA LYS A 74 11.11 4.90 9.69
C LYS A 74 12.12 4.96 8.54
N GLY A 75 12.86 3.88 8.30
CA GLY A 75 14.00 3.87 7.36
C GLY A 75 13.66 3.38 5.96
N ASN A 76 12.55 2.68 5.78
CA ASN A 76 12.20 2.06 4.51
C ASN A 76 11.95 3.08 3.40
N LEU A 77 12.59 2.86 2.24
CA LEU A 77 12.52 3.79 1.11
C LEU A 77 11.16 3.78 0.40
N ASP A 78 10.46 2.64 0.39
CA ASP A 78 9.13 2.57 -0.22
C ASP A 78 8.09 3.34 0.61
N VAL A 79 8.22 3.31 1.95
CA VAL A 79 7.39 4.14 2.84
C VAL A 79 7.65 5.62 2.60
N GLN A 80 8.92 6.03 2.48
CA GLN A 80 9.28 7.41 2.16
C GLN A 80 8.72 7.84 0.80
N ALA A 81 8.84 6.98 -0.22
CA ALA A 81 8.26 7.24 -1.54
C ALA A 81 6.73 7.32 -1.49
N ALA A 82 6.06 6.50 -0.68
CA ALA A 82 4.61 6.56 -0.51
C ALA A 82 4.17 7.86 0.20
N VAL A 83 4.94 8.35 1.18
CA VAL A 83 4.71 9.68 1.80
C VAL A 83 4.79 10.78 0.75
N GLU A 84 5.77 10.74 -0.15
CA GLU A 84 5.87 11.75 -1.23
C GLU A 84 4.69 11.63 -2.22
N ARG A 85 4.16 10.42 -2.48
CA ARG A 85 2.94 10.25 -3.29
C ARG A 85 1.69 10.87 -2.63
N VAL A 86 1.58 10.80 -1.30
CA VAL A 86 0.53 11.51 -0.56
C VAL A 86 0.68 13.02 -0.74
N LYS A 87 1.88 13.58 -0.58
CA LYS A 87 2.13 15.01 -0.81
C LYS A 87 1.82 15.44 -2.25
N GLN A 88 2.13 14.60 -3.25
CA GLN A 88 1.76 14.85 -4.64
C GLN A 88 0.23 14.93 -4.79
N ALA A 89 -0.52 14.01 -4.19
CA ALA A 89 -1.98 14.04 -4.24
C ALA A 89 -2.56 15.31 -3.56
N GLN A 90 -1.99 15.74 -2.42
CA GLN A 90 -2.34 16.99 -1.75
C GLN A 90 -2.09 18.21 -2.63
N ALA A 91 -0.96 18.22 -3.35
CA ALA A 91 -0.65 19.29 -4.30
C ALA A 91 -1.65 19.31 -5.46
N ILE A 92 -2.06 18.14 -5.99
CA ILE A 92 -3.09 18.02 -7.04
C ILE A 92 -4.44 18.52 -6.51
N THR A 93 -4.84 18.16 -5.29
CA THR A 93 -6.06 18.69 -4.64
C THR A 93 -6.03 20.21 -4.56
N THR A 94 -4.87 20.78 -4.18
CA THR A 94 -4.68 22.25 -4.12
C THR A 94 -4.75 22.88 -5.50
N GLN A 95 -4.15 22.25 -6.51
CA GLN A 95 -4.22 22.69 -7.91
C GLN A 95 -5.67 22.68 -8.43
N GLN A 96 -6.45 21.62 -8.17
CA GLN A 96 -7.86 21.57 -8.55
C GLN A 96 -8.69 22.64 -7.83
N ARG A 97 -8.40 22.93 -6.56
CA ARG A 97 -9.07 24.01 -5.82
C ARG A 97 -8.78 25.39 -6.39
N SER A 98 -7.59 25.63 -6.96
CA SER A 98 -7.27 26.92 -7.56
C SER A 98 -8.17 27.26 -8.75
N ASN A 99 -8.69 26.26 -9.49
CA ASN A 99 -9.62 26.46 -10.59
C ASN A 99 -10.96 27.09 -10.14
N LEU A 100 -11.28 27.02 -8.86
CA LEU A 100 -12.47 27.71 -8.29
C LEU A 100 -12.28 29.21 -8.11
N LEU A 101 -11.05 29.70 -8.19
CA LEU A 101 -10.68 31.10 -7.94
C LEU A 101 -10.23 31.77 -9.23
N PRO A 102 -10.33 33.12 -9.32
CA PRO A 102 -9.75 33.87 -10.41
C PRO A 102 -8.23 33.69 -10.52
N GLU A 103 -7.73 33.53 -11.73
CA GLU A 103 -6.31 33.60 -12.07
C GLU A 103 -5.96 35.03 -12.49
N LEU A 104 -4.80 35.51 -12.07
CA LEU A 104 -4.30 36.85 -12.37
C LEU A 104 -2.92 36.73 -13.01
N ASP A 105 -2.82 37.17 -14.24
CA ASP A 105 -1.59 37.15 -15.02
C ASP A 105 -1.11 38.56 -15.32
N ALA A 106 0.20 38.78 -15.29
CA ALA A 106 0.85 39.98 -15.82
C ALA A 106 1.55 39.63 -17.13
N SER A 107 1.34 40.42 -18.16
CA SER A 107 1.95 40.24 -19.47
C SER A 107 2.69 41.50 -19.92
N ALA A 108 3.77 41.27 -20.64
CA ALA A 108 4.47 42.32 -21.38
C ALA A 108 4.77 41.80 -22.78
N ASN A 109 4.45 42.58 -23.77
CA ASN A 109 4.65 42.23 -25.17
C ASN A 109 5.31 43.37 -25.94
N VAL A 110 6.18 43.01 -26.87
CA VAL A 110 6.74 43.92 -27.85
C VAL A 110 6.58 43.25 -29.21
N ALA A 111 5.95 43.88 -30.14
CA ALA A 111 5.74 43.37 -31.51
C ALA A 111 6.22 44.43 -32.53
N ASP A 112 6.87 43.98 -33.59
CA ASP A 112 7.24 44.75 -34.75
C ASP A 112 6.68 44.02 -36.00
N GLU A 113 5.56 44.48 -36.49
CA GLU A 113 4.82 43.82 -37.59
C GLU A 113 4.86 44.70 -38.86
N ARG A 114 5.15 44.02 -39.98
CA ARG A 114 5.02 44.63 -41.29
C ARG A 114 3.69 44.23 -41.89
N GLN A 115 2.76 45.22 -41.95
CA GLN A 115 1.48 45.01 -42.59
C GLN A 115 1.55 45.40 -44.08
N ASN A 116 1.19 44.43 -44.93
CA ASN A 116 1.23 44.59 -46.38
C ASN A 116 -0.21 44.73 -46.95
N VAL A 117 -0.94 45.76 -46.50
CA VAL A 117 -2.29 46.09 -46.95
C VAL A 117 -2.20 47.29 -47.89
N PRO A 118 -2.82 47.34 -49.10
CA PRO A 118 -2.81 48.51 -49.92
C PRO A 118 -3.66 49.69 -49.33
N PRO A 119 -3.16 50.92 -49.33
CA PRO A 119 -1.80 51.33 -49.61
C PRO A 119 -0.79 50.77 -48.64
N PRO A 120 0.50 50.57 -49.01
CA PRO A 120 1.46 49.93 -48.12
C PRO A 120 1.59 50.70 -46.82
N LEU A 121 1.05 50.12 -45.79
CA LEU A 121 1.21 50.59 -44.45
C LEU A 121 2.56 50.07 -43.96
N GLY A 122 3.38 50.94 -43.41
CA GLY A 122 4.70 50.61 -42.97
C GLY A 122 4.72 49.66 -41.76
N TYR A 123 5.78 49.73 -41.02
CA TYR A 123 5.93 48.98 -39.77
C TYR A 123 4.98 49.50 -38.70
N VAL A 124 4.30 48.59 -38.04
CA VAL A 124 3.56 48.84 -36.81
C VAL A 124 4.39 48.28 -35.66
N ARG A 125 4.81 49.14 -34.73
CA ARG A 125 5.50 48.76 -33.52
C ARG A 125 4.55 48.91 -32.37
N GLU A 126 4.44 47.85 -31.58
CA GLU A 126 3.61 47.83 -30.39
C GLU A 126 4.42 47.37 -29.20
N ALA A 127 4.25 48.03 -28.08
CA ALA A 127 4.75 47.61 -26.80
C ALA A 127 3.63 47.75 -25.78
N GLY A 128 3.33 46.65 -25.09
CA GLY A 128 2.24 46.62 -24.12
C GLY A 128 2.68 45.98 -22.79
N ILE A 129 2.14 46.52 -21.73
CA ILE A 129 2.13 45.87 -20.43
C ILE A 129 0.72 45.81 -19.90
N GLY A 130 0.34 44.69 -19.29
CA GLY A 130 -1.03 44.56 -18.79
C GLY A 130 -1.18 43.48 -17.73
N VAL A 131 -2.32 43.53 -17.08
CA VAL A 131 -2.77 42.52 -16.13
C VAL A 131 -4.10 41.93 -16.64
N THR A 132 -4.21 40.63 -16.65
CA THR A 132 -5.42 39.93 -17.05
C THR A 132 -5.92 39.08 -15.90
N ALA A 133 -7.21 39.23 -15.54
CA ALA A 133 -7.87 38.33 -14.61
C ALA A 133 -8.84 37.45 -15.40
N SER A 134 -8.69 36.14 -15.28
CA SER A 134 -9.58 35.15 -15.88
C SER A 134 -10.26 34.30 -14.83
N TRP A 135 -11.53 34.00 -14.98
CA TRP A 135 -12.27 33.16 -14.05
C TRP A 135 -13.43 32.45 -14.74
N THR A 136 -13.54 31.16 -14.44
CA THR A 136 -14.66 30.33 -14.87
C THR A 136 -15.50 29.97 -13.63
N PRO A 137 -16.53 30.76 -13.28
CA PRO A 137 -17.37 30.48 -12.12
C PRO A 137 -18.04 29.12 -12.24
N ASP A 138 -17.90 28.30 -11.24
CA ASP A 138 -18.45 26.94 -11.19
C ASP A 138 -19.94 26.95 -10.84
N VAL A 139 -20.76 27.36 -11.80
CA VAL A 139 -22.23 27.49 -11.63
C VAL A 139 -22.89 26.12 -11.47
N PHE A 140 -22.44 25.14 -12.24
CA PHE A 140 -23.04 23.81 -12.31
C PHE A 140 -22.30 22.74 -11.50
N GLY A 141 -21.22 23.08 -10.80
CA GLY A 141 -20.54 22.19 -9.85
C GLY A 141 -19.46 21.29 -10.46
N GLY A 142 -19.11 21.47 -11.74
CA GLY A 142 -18.09 20.66 -12.40
C GLY A 142 -16.72 20.73 -11.73
N GLU A 143 -16.25 21.95 -11.41
CA GLU A 143 -14.97 22.15 -10.75
C GLU A 143 -14.98 21.67 -9.28
N ARG A 144 -16.10 21.87 -8.56
CA ARG A 144 -16.26 21.33 -7.20
C ARG A 144 -16.22 19.81 -7.19
N LEU A 145 -16.79 19.14 -8.20
CA LEU A 145 -16.74 17.69 -8.37
C LEU A 145 -15.33 17.22 -8.74
N ALA A 146 -14.58 17.98 -9.55
CA ALA A 146 -13.17 17.69 -9.81
C ALA A 146 -12.32 17.77 -8.52
N VAL A 147 -12.59 18.74 -7.64
CA VAL A 147 -11.96 18.81 -6.32
C VAL A 147 -12.34 17.61 -5.45
N LEU A 148 -13.60 17.15 -5.49
CA LEU A 148 -14.01 15.95 -4.76
C LEU A 148 -13.30 14.70 -5.28
N ALA A 149 -13.15 14.55 -6.60
CA ALA A 149 -12.38 13.45 -7.19
C ALA A 149 -10.91 13.47 -6.74
N ALA A 150 -10.27 14.65 -6.73
CA ALA A 150 -8.89 14.80 -6.26
C ALA A 150 -8.75 14.46 -4.76
N ARG A 151 -9.69 14.87 -3.91
CA ARG A 151 -9.72 14.51 -2.48
C ARG A 151 -9.90 13.02 -2.25
N ALA A 152 -10.76 12.36 -3.02
CA ALA A 152 -10.92 10.92 -2.94
C ALA A 152 -9.60 10.20 -3.33
N GLN A 153 -8.91 10.69 -4.36
CA GLN A 153 -7.59 10.18 -4.74
C GLN A 153 -6.55 10.40 -3.63
N GLU A 154 -6.55 11.56 -2.96
CA GLU A 154 -5.69 11.86 -1.81
C GLU A 154 -5.95 10.86 -0.66
N SER A 155 -7.22 10.66 -0.28
CA SER A 155 -7.63 9.68 0.73
C SER A 155 -7.20 8.25 0.35
N GLY A 156 -7.31 7.88 -0.92
CA GLY A 156 -6.81 6.61 -1.44
C GLY A 156 -5.30 6.44 -1.30
N ARG A 157 -4.51 7.52 -1.51
CA ARG A 157 -3.05 7.48 -1.31
C ARG A 157 -2.67 7.36 0.17
N GLU A 158 -3.41 7.99 1.07
CA GLU A 158 -3.23 7.84 2.51
C GLU A 158 -3.55 6.41 2.97
N ALA A 159 -4.62 5.83 2.48
CA ALA A 159 -4.98 4.44 2.76
C ALA A 159 -3.93 3.46 2.22
N ALA A 160 -3.41 3.66 1.00
CA ALA A 160 -2.34 2.87 0.41
C ALA A 160 -1.01 2.99 1.18
N LEU A 161 -0.69 4.16 1.75
CA LEU A 161 0.46 4.30 2.65
C LEU A 161 0.29 3.46 3.92
N ASN A 162 -0.91 3.42 4.49
CA ASN A 162 -1.20 2.61 5.68
C ASN A 162 -1.16 1.11 5.36
N GLU A 163 -1.63 0.70 4.19
CA GLU A 163 -1.52 -0.67 3.67
C GLU A 163 -0.05 -1.10 3.55
N LEU A 164 0.79 -0.25 2.95
CA LEU A 164 2.22 -0.50 2.82
C LEU A 164 2.91 -0.64 4.18
N ARG A 165 2.58 0.22 5.15
CA ARG A 165 3.12 0.14 6.52
C ARG A 165 2.72 -1.15 7.21
N LEU A 166 1.47 -1.56 7.09
CA LEU A 166 0.96 -2.81 7.65
C LEU A 166 1.67 -4.02 7.03
N ALA A 167 1.74 -4.08 5.70
CA ALA A 167 2.41 -5.15 4.98
C ALA A 167 3.91 -5.23 5.34
N LEU A 168 4.58 -4.09 5.43
CA LEU A 168 6.00 -4.04 5.77
C LEU A 168 6.26 -4.46 7.22
N ALA A 169 5.39 -4.08 8.17
CA ALA A 169 5.47 -4.55 9.54
C ALA A 169 5.30 -6.08 9.62
N ALA A 170 4.31 -6.63 8.88
CA ALA A 170 4.08 -8.07 8.82
C ALA A 170 5.25 -8.83 8.19
N ASN A 171 5.76 -8.36 7.05
CA ASN A 171 6.91 -8.96 6.37
C ASN A 171 8.19 -8.90 7.23
N THR A 172 8.38 -7.81 7.98
CA THR A 172 9.52 -7.66 8.90
C THR A 172 9.41 -8.64 10.06
N ALA A 173 8.22 -8.80 10.65
CA ALA A 173 7.98 -9.77 11.71
C ALA A 173 8.20 -11.20 11.20
N ALA A 174 7.70 -11.54 10.01
CA ALA A 174 7.91 -12.84 9.39
C ALA A 174 9.40 -13.13 9.15
N ALA A 175 10.14 -12.18 8.53
CA ALA A 175 11.57 -12.32 8.31
C ALA A 175 12.37 -12.49 9.63
N TYR A 176 11.94 -11.80 10.69
CA TYR A 176 12.54 -11.95 12.00
C TYR A 176 12.26 -13.33 12.61
N ILE A 177 11.02 -13.82 12.52
CA ILE A 177 10.65 -15.16 12.99
C ILE A 177 11.42 -16.22 12.21
N ASP A 178 11.52 -16.11 10.89
CA ASP A 178 12.29 -17.01 10.03
C ASP A 178 13.79 -16.99 10.38
N LEU A 179 14.34 -15.83 10.74
CA LEU A 179 15.70 -15.72 11.25
C LEU A 179 15.88 -16.52 12.54
N ARG A 180 14.96 -16.35 13.50
CA ARG A 180 15.01 -17.07 14.80
C ARG A 180 14.83 -18.57 14.60
N TRP A 181 13.93 -18.95 13.72
CA TRP A 181 13.74 -20.35 13.31
C TRP A 181 15.02 -20.94 12.71
N ALA A 182 15.68 -20.25 11.76
CA ALA A 182 16.93 -20.72 11.16
C ALA A 182 18.08 -20.81 12.19
N GLN A 183 18.14 -19.88 13.15
CA GLN A 183 19.10 -19.94 14.26
C GLN A 183 18.83 -21.14 15.17
N SER A 184 17.58 -21.43 15.48
CA SER A 184 17.18 -22.62 16.24
C SER A 184 17.52 -23.91 15.49
N GLN A 185 17.29 -23.95 14.17
CA GLN A 185 17.68 -25.07 13.31
C GLN A 185 19.19 -25.30 13.33
N LEU A 186 20.00 -24.23 13.30
CA LEU A 186 21.45 -24.35 13.40
C LEU A 186 21.87 -24.98 14.75
N GLN A 187 21.25 -24.54 15.85
CA GLN A 187 21.52 -25.12 17.17
C GLN A 187 21.16 -26.61 17.25
N ILE A 188 20.01 -27.00 16.66
CA ILE A 188 19.60 -28.41 16.59
C ILE A 188 20.61 -29.24 15.77
N LEU A 189 21.09 -28.70 14.65
CA LEU A 189 22.12 -29.37 13.84
C LEU A 189 23.44 -29.53 14.61
N ASP A 190 23.87 -28.51 15.36
CA ASP A 190 25.08 -28.59 16.21
C ASP A 190 24.93 -29.64 17.31
N ASP A 191 23.77 -29.73 17.97
CA ASP A 191 23.48 -30.72 18.97
C ASP A 191 23.45 -32.16 18.38
N ASN A 192 22.82 -32.32 17.24
CA ASN A 192 22.78 -33.58 16.49
C ASN A 192 24.15 -33.98 15.95
N GLU A 193 25.01 -33.04 15.54
CA GLU A 193 26.39 -33.34 15.19
C GLU A 193 27.14 -33.95 16.34
N GLN A 194 26.97 -33.44 17.56
CA GLN A 194 27.58 -33.99 18.75
C GLN A 194 27.09 -35.42 19.05
N ILE A 195 25.80 -35.69 18.85
CA ILE A 195 25.20 -37.03 18.98
C ILE A 195 25.81 -38.01 17.98
N ARG A 196 25.85 -37.64 16.69
CA ARG A 196 26.41 -38.47 15.60
C ARG A 196 27.91 -38.70 15.77
N ASN A 197 28.67 -37.69 16.21
CA ASN A 197 30.07 -37.84 16.51
C ASN A 197 30.32 -38.87 17.68
N ARG A 198 29.48 -38.83 18.70
CA ARG A 198 29.56 -39.84 19.79
C ARG A 198 29.22 -41.24 19.29
N ALA A 199 28.22 -41.37 18.45
CA ALA A 199 27.83 -42.66 17.84
C ALA A 199 28.95 -43.22 16.94
N LEU A 200 29.61 -42.38 16.14
CA LEU A 200 30.74 -42.77 15.32
C LEU A 200 31.90 -43.28 16.17
N LYS A 201 32.29 -42.53 17.22
CA LYS A 201 33.35 -42.94 18.14
C LYS A 201 33.03 -44.29 18.81
N LEU A 202 31.80 -44.47 19.31
CA LEU A 202 31.38 -45.75 19.92
C LEU A 202 31.45 -46.90 18.90
N THR A 203 31.05 -46.69 17.68
CA THR A 203 31.09 -47.73 16.66
C THR A 203 32.52 -48.07 16.26
N GLN A 204 33.44 -47.10 16.19
CA GLN A 204 34.89 -47.30 15.96
C GLN A 204 35.55 -48.09 17.13
N GLU A 205 35.22 -47.76 18.37
CA GLU A 205 35.70 -48.48 19.55
C GLU A 205 35.24 -49.94 19.54
N ARG A 206 33.94 -50.16 19.24
CA ARG A 206 33.38 -51.52 19.11
C ARG A 206 34.01 -52.32 17.98
N LEU A 207 34.34 -51.67 16.84
CA LEU A 207 35.08 -52.32 15.75
C LEU A 207 36.45 -52.78 16.20
N HIS A 208 37.17 -51.92 16.97
CA HIS A 208 38.50 -52.24 17.49
C HIS A 208 38.48 -53.49 18.40
N TYR A 209 37.40 -53.73 19.15
CA TYR A 209 37.21 -54.93 19.95
C TYR A 209 36.51 -56.07 19.21
N GLY A 210 36.29 -55.94 17.89
CA GLY A 210 35.65 -56.97 17.09
C GLY A 210 34.16 -57.15 17.33
N LEU A 211 33.51 -56.17 17.98
CA LEU A 211 32.07 -56.16 18.36
C LEU A 211 31.19 -55.40 17.39
N SER A 212 31.73 -54.84 16.31
CA SER A 212 31.01 -54.14 15.26
C SER A 212 31.69 -54.41 13.91
N THR A 213 31.09 -53.92 12.81
CA THR A 213 31.59 -54.12 11.45
C THR A 213 32.10 -52.85 10.82
N GLN A 214 33.00 -52.97 9.83
CA GLN A 214 33.43 -51.79 9.02
C GLN A 214 32.26 -51.11 8.33
N LEU A 215 31.20 -51.84 8.00
CA LEU A 215 29.98 -51.30 7.44
C LEU A 215 29.26 -50.35 8.41
N ASP A 216 29.21 -50.67 9.68
CA ASP A 216 28.57 -49.83 10.72
C ASP A 216 29.35 -48.51 10.89
N VAL A 217 30.69 -48.55 10.89
CA VAL A 217 31.52 -47.34 10.91
C VAL A 217 31.29 -46.49 9.70
N ALA A 218 31.24 -47.10 8.47
CA ALA A 218 30.96 -46.35 7.22
C ALA A 218 29.57 -45.69 7.22
N ARG A 219 28.56 -46.36 7.77
CA ARG A 219 27.21 -45.81 7.97
C ARG A 219 27.19 -44.63 8.92
N ALA A 220 27.82 -44.77 10.08
CA ALA A 220 27.95 -43.70 11.07
C ALA A 220 28.68 -42.47 10.50
N GLN A 221 29.73 -42.70 9.72
CA GLN A 221 30.47 -41.63 9.05
C GLN A 221 29.63 -40.90 7.97
N ASN A 222 28.91 -41.67 7.17
CA ASN A 222 28.00 -41.10 6.15
C ASN A 222 26.96 -40.20 6.80
N GLN A 223 26.26 -40.68 7.85
CA GLN A 223 25.25 -39.91 8.58
C GLN A 223 25.79 -38.60 9.18
N LEU A 224 27.04 -38.64 9.71
CA LEU A 224 27.70 -37.42 10.20
C LEU A 224 27.97 -36.43 9.05
N GLN A 225 28.49 -36.90 7.94
CA GLN A 225 28.80 -36.04 6.78
C GLN A 225 27.53 -35.46 6.14
N ASP A 226 26.46 -36.25 6.04
CA ASP A 226 25.18 -35.77 5.53
C ASP A 226 24.58 -34.65 6.40
N LEU A 227 24.72 -34.77 7.73
CA LEU A 227 24.31 -33.70 8.64
C LEU A 227 25.19 -32.45 8.48
N GLN A 228 26.51 -32.62 8.45
CA GLN A 228 27.46 -31.51 8.26
C GLN A 228 27.23 -30.76 6.95
N ALA A 229 26.77 -31.43 5.88
CA ALA A 229 26.43 -30.81 4.61
C ALA A 229 25.18 -29.88 4.71
N GLN A 230 24.34 -30.05 5.73
CA GLN A 230 23.15 -29.19 5.93
C GLN A 230 23.51 -27.85 6.62
N ILE A 231 24.53 -27.83 7.48
CA ILE A 231 24.93 -26.65 8.26
C ILE A 231 25.17 -25.41 7.38
N PRO A 232 25.98 -25.47 6.28
CA PRO A 232 26.23 -24.27 5.45
C PRO A 232 24.95 -23.71 4.81
N ARG A 233 23.97 -24.58 4.51
CA ARG A 233 22.69 -24.15 3.94
C ARG A 233 21.87 -23.34 4.96
N VAL A 234 21.81 -23.79 6.22
CA VAL A 234 21.11 -23.06 7.28
C VAL A 234 21.83 -21.73 7.58
N GLN A 235 23.17 -21.73 7.62
CA GLN A 235 23.95 -20.50 7.77
C GLN A 235 23.66 -19.49 6.65
N ALA A 236 23.56 -19.96 5.39
CA ALA A 236 23.16 -19.10 4.28
C ALA A 236 21.74 -18.52 4.46
N THR A 237 20.80 -19.33 4.96
CA THR A 237 19.44 -18.85 5.27
C THR A 237 19.47 -17.73 6.32
N ILE A 238 20.25 -17.88 7.39
CA ILE A 238 20.44 -16.83 8.41
C ILE A 238 20.94 -15.54 7.76
N GLN A 239 21.96 -15.63 6.90
CA GLN A 239 22.51 -14.46 6.21
C GLN A 239 21.49 -13.81 5.26
N HIS A 240 20.68 -14.62 4.56
CA HIS A 240 19.63 -14.12 3.67
C HIS A 240 18.57 -13.33 4.46
N GLN A 241 18.10 -13.85 5.60
CA GLN A 241 17.11 -13.15 6.43
C GLN A 241 17.68 -11.86 7.03
N MET A 242 18.94 -11.86 7.47
CA MET A 242 19.60 -10.63 7.95
C MET A 242 19.72 -9.58 6.84
N SER A 243 20.08 -10.01 5.62
CA SER A 243 20.17 -9.13 4.46
C SER A 243 18.80 -8.55 4.06
N LEU A 244 17.74 -9.36 4.11
CA LEU A 244 16.37 -8.94 3.84
C LEU A 244 15.92 -7.86 4.83
N ILE A 245 16.15 -8.08 6.12
CA ILE A 245 15.83 -7.11 7.19
C ILE A 245 16.64 -5.81 7.00
N ALA A 246 17.91 -5.90 6.59
CA ALA A 246 18.73 -4.73 6.28
C ALA A 246 18.09 -3.89 5.17
N VAL A 247 17.69 -4.53 4.06
CA VAL A 247 17.02 -3.86 2.93
C VAL A 247 15.69 -3.23 3.36
N TYR A 248 14.88 -3.94 4.16
CA TYR A 248 13.66 -3.37 4.72
C TYR A 248 13.92 -2.12 5.57
N SER A 249 15.06 -2.09 6.28
CA SER A 249 15.50 -0.92 7.07
C SER A 249 16.11 0.21 6.24
N GLY A 250 16.15 0.08 4.91
CA GLY A 250 16.78 1.06 4.00
C GLY A 250 18.31 1.10 4.11
N ARG A 251 18.96 -0.01 4.50
CA ARG A 251 20.40 -0.13 4.70
C ARG A 251 21.01 -1.22 3.83
N THR A 252 22.32 -1.10 3.55
CA THR A 252 23.05 -2.19 2.91
C THR A 252 23.29 -3.34 3.90
N PRO A 253 23.34 -4.60 3.44
CA PRO A 253 23.61 -5.76 4.31
C PRO A 253 24.87 -5.58 5.15
N GLU A 254 25.94 -5.00 4.58
CA GLU A 254 27.22 -4.80 5.25
C GLU A 254 27.15 -3.73 6.36
N SER A 255 26.30 -2.70 6.17
CA SER A 255 26.13 -1.61 7.15
C SER A 255 25.15 -1.96 8.26
N PHE A 256 24.39 -3.05 8.11
CA PHE A 256 23.38 -3.51 9.05
C PHE A 256 24.00 -4.44 10.13
N GLY A 257 25.05 -3.98 10.80
CA GLY A 257 25.69 -4.69 11.91
C GLY A 257 24.82 -4.68 13.17
N ASN A 258 23.66 -5.36 13.16
CA ASN A 258 22.83 -5.44 14.35
C ASN A 258 23.23 -6.64 15.22
N ALA A 259 24.07 -6.39 16.24
CA ALA A 259 24.52 -7.40 17.19
C ALA A 259 23.36 -8.18 17.86
N LEU A 260 22.17 -7.57 17.97
CA LEU A 260 20.98 -8.21 18.53
C LEU A 260 20.40 -9.31 17.63
N LEU A 261 20.67 -9.26 16.31
CA LEU A 261 20.22 -10.29 15.38
C LEU A 261 21.21 -11.46 15.27
N VAL A 262 22.48 -11.22 15.56
CA VAL A 262 23.51 -12.26 15.55
C VAL A 262 23.35 -13.24 16.73
N GLN A 263 22.91 -12.74 17.88
CA GLN A 263 22.67 -13.61 19.04
C GLN A 263 21.41 -14.45 18.81
N SER A 264 21.54 -15.77 18.92
CA SER A 264 20.40 -16.68 18.93
C SER A 264 19.50 -16.39 20.14
N ARG A 265 18.18 -16.40 19.89
CA ARG A 265 17.15 -16.25 20.93
C ARG A 265 16.00 -17.19 20.60
N GLU A 266 15.14 -17.41 21.57
CA GLU A 266 13.91 -18.16 21.36
C GLU A 266 13.04 -17.53 20.26
N ILE A 267 12.29 -18.37 19.56
CA ILE A 267 11.30 -17.93 18.56
C ILE A 267 10.19 -17.19 19.33
N PRO A 268 9.87 -15.92 18.98
CA PRO A 268 8.82 -15.20 19.67
C PRO A 268 7.47 -15.89 19.45
N VAL A 269 6.75 -16.13 20.53
CA VAL A 269 5.41 -16.72 20.49
C VAL A 269 4.41 -15.64 20.91
N PRO A 270 3.39 -15.36 20.11
CA PRO A 270 2.38 -14.36 20.45
C PRO A 270 1.54 -14.85 21.66
N ALA A 271 0.98 -13.92 22.40
CA ALA A 271 -0.11 -14.26 23.33
C ALA A 271 -1.20 -14.99 22.54
N GLN A 272 -1.69 -16.11 23.08
CA GLN A 272 -2.44 -17.14 22.33
C GLN A 272 -3.80 -16.71 21.76
N ASN A 273 -4.15 -15.42 21.84
CA ASN A 273 -5.49 -14.94 21.54
C ASN A 273 -5.51 -14.01 20.32
N VAL A 274 -6.42 -14.27 19.40
CA VAL A 274 -6.70 -13.41 18.24
C VAL A 274 -7.69 -12.33 18.65
N PRO A 275 -7.54 -11.04 18.20
CA PRO A 275 -8.51 -10.00 18.51
C PRO A 275 -9.92 -10.40 18.11
N GLN A 276 -10.90 -10.16 19.03
CA GLN A 276 -12.30 -10.39 18.74
C GLN A 276 -12.83 -9.25 17.88
N VAL A 277 -12.85 -9.45 16.57
CA VAL A 277 -13.35 -8.47 15.61
C VAL A 277 -14.41 -9.13 14.74
N LEU A 278 -15.56 -8.51 14.61
CA LEU A 278 -16.60 -8.97 13.69
C LEU A 278 -16.13 -8.85 12.22
N PRO A 279 -16.63 -9.70 11.30
CA PRO A 279 -16.26 -9.62 9.89
C PRO A 279 -16.44 -8.22 9.28
N SER A 280 -17.54 -7.56 9.58
CA SER A 280 -17.82 -6.19 9.12
C SER A 280 -16.82 -5.16 9.69
N GLU A 281 -16.47 -5.29 10.95
CA GLU A 281 -15.51 -4.40 11.60
C GLU A 281 -14.08 -4.61 11.06
N ALA A 282 -13.70 -5.87 10.82
CA ALA A 282 -12.43 -6.20 10.21
C ALA A 282 -12.29 -5.56 8.83
N LEU A 283 -13.31 -5.66 7.96
CA LEU A 283 -13.32 -5.03 6.64
C LEU A 283 -13.20 -3.49 6.72
N LEU A 284 -13.91 -2.84 7.66
CA LEU A 284 -13.86 -1.39 7.81
C LEU A 284 -12.48 -0.87 8.28
N ARG A 285 -11.71 -1.69 8.98
CA ARG A 285 -10.36 -1.34 9.46
C ARG A 285 -9.28 -1.54 8.38
N ARG A 286 -9.51 -2.38 7.38
CA ARG A 286 -8.52 -2.73 6.35
C ARG A 286 -8.18 -1.56 5.43
N PRO A 287 -6.89 -1.21 5.29
CA PRO A 287 -6.47 -0.12 4.41
C PRO A 287 -6.71 -0.39 2.92
N ASP A 288 -6.59 -1.66 2.45
CA ASP A 288 -6.86 -2.06 1.07
C ASP A 288 -8.33 -1.84 0.68
N VAL A 289 -9.27 -2.18 1.58
CA VAL A 289 -10.71 -1.89 1.39
C VAL A 289 -10.97 -0.39 1.31
N ARG A 290 -10.28 0.41 2.16
CA ARG A 290 -10.38 1.88 2.12
C ARG A 290 -9.80 2.47 0.84
N THR A 291 -8.68 1.92 0.34
CA THR A 291 -8.09 2.31 -0.94
C THR A 291 -9.05 2.04 -2.10
N ALA A 292 -9.67 0.86 -2.13
CA ALA A 292 -10.65 0.50 -3.16
C ALA A 292 -11.92 1.38 -3.08
N TYR A 293 -12.40 1.67 -1.87
CA TYR A 293 -13.54 2.56 -1.66
C TYR A 293 -13.26 4.00 -2.12
N ALA A 294 -12.10 4.55 -1.79
CA ALA A 294 -11.67 5.86 -2.28
C ALA A 294 -11.65 5.91 -3.82
N GLY A 295 -11.29 4.81 -4.49
CA GLY A 295 -11.42 4.67 -5.93
C GLY A 295 -12.86 4.77 -6.44
N VAL A 296 -13.84 4.21 -5.71
CA VAL A 296 -15.26 4.37 -6.06
C VAL A 296 -15.70 5.82 -5.91
N GLU A 297 -15.32 6.51 -4.82
CA GLU A 297 -15.63 7.93 -4.60
C GLU A 297 -15.03 8.82 -5.69
N GLU A 298 -13.78 8.57 -6.10
CA GLU A 298 -13.11 9.27 -7.20
C GLU A 298 -13.93 9.12 -8.48
N ARG A 299 -14.32 7.89 -8.85
CA ARG A 299 -15.08 7.62 -10.08
C ARG A 299 -16.49 8.20 -10.02
N ALA A 300 -17.17 8.16 -8.89
CA ALA A 300 -18.47 8.78 -8.69
C ALA A 300 -18.44 10.30 -8.91
N ALA A 301 -17.40 10.95 -8.36
CA ALA A 301 -17.17 12.38 -8.60
C ALA A 301 -16.86 12.67 -10.08
N GLN A 302 -16.06 11.83 -10.75
CA GLN A 302 -15.70 11.96 -12.16
C GLN A 302 -16.92 11.80 -13.10
N VAL A 303 -17.88 10.93 -12.76
CA VAL A 303 -19.18 10.87 -13.46
C VAL A 303 -19.89 12.22 -13.39
N GLY A 304 -19.91 12.83 -12.21
CA GLY A 304 -20.49 14.16 -12.02
C GLY A 304 -19.79 15.24 -12.85
N VAL A 305 -18.45 15.23 -12.91
CA VAL A 305 -17.66 16.13 -13.78
C VAL A 305 -18.06 15.96 -15.26
N SER A 306 -18.19 14.72 -15.74
CA SER A 306 -18.60 14.47 -17.11
C SER A 306 -20.04 14.90 -17.38
N LYS A 307 -20.96 14.73 -16.41
CA LYS A 307 -22.34 15.24 -16.51
C LYS A 307 -22.40 16.77 -16.55
N ALA A 308 -21.52 17.47 -15.85
CA ALA A 308 -21.42 18.92 -15.86
C ALA A 308 -21.07 19.49 -17.24
N GLN A 309 -20.42 18.73 -18.12
CA GLN A 309 -20.13 19.14 -19.52
C GLN A 309 -21.36 19.33 -20.42
N ARG A 310 -22.55 18.90 -19.98
CA ARG A 310 -23.81 19.14 -20.69
C ARG A 310 -24.31 20.57 -20.55
N TYR A 311 -23.81 21.29 -19.54
CA TYR A 311 -24.32 22.62 -19.18
C TYR A 311 -23.43 23.73 -19.73
N PRO A 312 -23.98 24.97 -19.84
CA PRO A 312 -23.21 26.11 -20.29
C PRO A 312 -22.03 26.43 -19.35
N GLN A 313 -20.90 26.76 -19.92
CA GLN A 313 -19.74 27.28 -19.21
C GLN A 313 -19.71 28.79 -19.33
N PHE A 314 -19.52 29.46 -18.20
CA PHE A 314 -19.37 30.92 -18.11
C PHE A 314 -17.90 31.25 -17.90
N ARG A 315 -17.40 32.25 -18.64
CA ARG A 315 -16.02 32.74 -18.43
C ARG A 315 -16.05 34.26 -18.32
N LEU A 316 -15.44 34.78 -17.29
CA LEU A 316 -15.20 36.19 -17.03
C LEU A 316 -13.73 36.49 -17.33
N ASN A 317 -13.46 37.46 -18.21
CA ASN A 317 -12.13 37.96 -18.48
C ASN A 317 -12.13 39.47 -18.24
N LEU A 318 -11.19 39.94 -17.47
CA LEU A 318 -10.92 41.34 -17.21
C LEU A 318 -9.48 41.61 -17.61
N ALA A 319 -9.24 42.65 -18.37
CA ALA A 319 -7.88 43.06 -18.70
C ALA A 319 -7.75 44.57 -18.57
N ASP A 320 -6.63 45.03 -18.00
CA ASP A 320 -6.24 46.42 -17.91
C ASP A 320 -4.76 46.53 -18.25
N GLY A 321 -4.40 47.52 -19.06
CA GLY A 321 -3.04 47.63 -19.53
C GLY A 321 -2.77 48.93 -20.30
N LEU A 322 -1.49 49.15 -20.51
CA LEU A 322 -0.97 50.26 -21.33
C LEU A 322 -0.44 49.70 -22.63
N LEU A 323 -0.91 50.23 -23.74
CA LEU A 323 -0.43 49.90 -25.06
C LEU A 323 0.19 51.17 -25.68
N ALA A 324 1.46 51.08 -26.05
CA ALA A 324 2.15 52.08 -26.84
C ALA A 324 2.25 51.58 -28.29
N SER A 325 1.64 52.25 -29.22
CA SER A 325 1.70 51.91 -30.63
C SER A 325 2.30 53.05 -31.47
N SER A 326 3.16 52.69 -32.42
CA SER A 326 3.72 53.60 -33.40
C SER A 326 3.37 53.09 -34.80
N TYR A 327 2.75 53.93 -35.61
CA TYR A 327 2.23 53.61 -36.90
C TYR A 327 2.83 54.55 -37.96
N LEU A 328 3.36 54.02 -39.06
CA LEU A 328 3.92 54.81 -40.17
C LEU A 328 4.99 55.87 -39.74
N GLY A 329 5.74 55.64 -38.70
CA GLY A 329 6.71 56.61 -38.21
C GLY A 329 6.12 57.82 -37.48
N LEU A 330 4.81 57.80 -37.20
CA LEU A 330 4.15 58.79 -36.36
C LEU A 330 4.61 58.67 -34.89
N PRO A 331 4.47 59.71 -34.09
CA PRO A 331 4.78 59.62 -32.66
C PRO A 331 4.00 58.48 -32.00
N THR A 332 4.66 57.82 -31.05
CA THR A 332 4.07 56.75 -30.24
C THR A 332 2.84 57.27 -29.50
N LEU A 333 1.70 56.65 -29.72
CA LEU A 333 0.48 56.88 -28.96
C LEU A 333 0.46 55.88 -27.81
N THR A 334 0.15 56.34 -26.60
CA THR A 334 0.00 55.50 -25.42
C THR A 334 -1.43 55.56 -24.95
N ASP A 335 -2.08 54.39 -24.98
CA ASP A 335 -3.49 54.22 -24.59
C ASP A 335 -3.58 53.31 -23.35
N ASN A 336 -4.52 53.67 -22.48
CA ASN A 336 -4.97 52.74 -21.42
C ASN A 336 -6.14 51.92 -21.98
N LEU A 337 -5.96 50.61 -22.02
CA LEU A 337 -6.94 49.67 -22.50
C LEU A 337 -7.54 48.89 -21.36
N PHE A 338 -8.79 49.17 -21.02
CA PHE A 338 -9.57 48.36 -20.09
C PHE A 338 -10.61 47.57 -20.89
N SER A 339 -10.67 46.24 -20.63
CA SER A 339 -11.70 45.39 -21.18
C SER A 339 -12.33 44.49 -20.12
N ALA A 340 -13.64 44.29 -20.21
CA ALA A 340 -14.38 43.37 -19.39
C ALA A 340 -15.30 42.53 -20.30
N ALA A 341 -15.13 41.24 -20.32
CA ALA A 341 -15.88 40.32 -21.13
C ALA A 341 -16.47 39.17 -20.31
N LEU A 342 -17.78 38.97 -20.44
CA LEU A 342 -18.47 37.79 -19.93
C LEU A 342 -18.92 36.97 -21.13
N SER A 343 -18.49 35.74 -21.21
CA SER A 343 -18.90 34.80 -22.25
C SER A 343 -19.62 33.59 -21.66
N ALA A 344 -20.57 33.05 -22.41
CA ALA A 344 -21.27 31.80 -22.09
C ALA A 344 -21.21 30.88 -23.31
N THR A 345 -20.72 29.67 -23.13
CA THR A 345 -20.63 28.68 -24.23
C THR A 345 -21.38 27.42 -23.82
N SER A 346 -22.32 26.97 -24.64
CA SER A 346 -23.10 25.75 -24.42
C SER A 346 -23.00 24.82 -25.63
N PRO A 347 -22.73 23.52 -25.44
CA PRO A 347 -22.72 22.57 -26.55
C PRO A 347 -24.15 22.28 -27.00
N ILE A 348 -24.52 22.69 -28.24
CA ILE A 348 -25.83 22.42 -28.83
C ILE A 348 -25.82 21.06 -29.53
N PHE A 349 -24.75 20.77 -30.28
CA PHE A 349 -24.58 19.51 -30.99
C PHE A 349 -23.13 19.05 -30.95
N ASN A 350 -22.90 17.80 -30.51
CA ASN A 350 -21.57 17.23 -30.35
C ASN A 350 -21.47 15.77 -30.84
N ALA A 351 -22.39 15.35 -31.71
CA ALA A 351 -22.45 14.01 -32.28
C ALA A 351 -22.39 12.87 -31.25
N GLY A 352 -22.93 13.08 -30.05
CA GLY A 352 -22.96 12.08 -28.97
C GLY A 352 -21.71 12.03 -28.09
N ARG A 353 -20.68 12.84 -28.35
CA ARG A 353 -19.40 12.81 -27.60
C ARG A 353 -19.57 12.97 -26.10
N ILE A 354 -20.40 13.88 -25.62
CA ILE A 354 -20.63 14.10 -24.18
C ILE A 354 -21.34 12.90 -23.56
N THR A 355 -22.35 12.34 -24.24
CA THR A 355 -23.07 11.16 -23.76
C THR A 355 -22.14 9.96 -23.63
N ALA A 356 -21.34 9.68 -24.67
CA ALA A 356 -20.35 8.61 -24.63
C ALA A 356 -19.30 8.78 -23.52
N ASN A 357 -18.86 10.01 -23.24
CA ASN A 357 -17.95 10.29 -22.13
C ASN A 357 -18.61 10.02 -20.76
N ILE A 358 -19.90 10.30 -20.61
CA ILE A 358 -20.65 9.96 -19.37
C ILE A 358 -20.78 8.45 -19.24
N ASP A 359 -21.20 7.75 -20.31
CA ASP A 359 -21.36 6.29 -20.30
C ASP A 359 -20.04 5.58 -19.99
N GLU A 360 -18.92 6.10 -20.49
CA GLU A 360 -17.56 5.64 -20.16
C GLU A 360 -17.27 5.79 -18.65
N ASN A 361 -17.50 6.97 -18.08
CA ASN A 361 -17.22 7.21 -16.66
C ASN A 361 -18.17 6.43 -15.74
N GLU A 362 -19.45 6.25 -16.11
CA GLU A 362 -20.38 5.37 -15.40
C GLU A 362 -19.93 3.90 -15.44
N SER A 363 -19.35 3.45 -16.55
CA SER A 363 -18.80 2.10 -16.66
C SER A 363 -17.55 1.93 -15.79
N LYS A 364 -16.66 2.93 -15.75
CA LYS A 364 -15.50 2.96 -14.86
C LYS A 364 -15.90 2.97 -13.37
N MET A 365 -16.99 3.66 -13.02
CA MET A 365 -17.53 3.64 -11.66
C MET A 365 -18.04 2.24 -11.27
N ARG A 366 -18.82 1.59 -12.17
CA ARG A 366 -19.28 0.20 -11.95
C ARG A 366 -18.11 -0.79 -11.82
N GLU A 367 -17.07 -0.62 -12.65
CA GLU A 367 -15.83 -1.42 -12.54
C GLU A 367 -15.17 -1.24 -11.16
N ALA A 368 -15.05 0.00 -10.67
CA ALA A 368 -14.49 0.28 -9.34
C ALA A 368 -15.35 -0.34 -8.22
N GLN A 369 -16.67 -0.33 -8.32
CA GLN A 369 -17.58 -0.99 -7.37
C GLN A 369 -17.39 -2.51 -7.34
N LEU A 370 -17.25 -3.15 -8.49
CA LEU A 370 -16.93 -4.58 -8.58
C LEU A 370 -15.55 -4.88 -8.00
N GLY A 371 -14.56 -4.01 -8.24
CA GLY A 371 -13.23 -4.09 -7.64
C GLY A 371 -13.26 -4.01 -6.11
N LEU A 372 -14.07 -3.11 -5.55
CA LEU A 372 -14.28 -3.03 -4.10
C LEU A 372 -14.89 -4.33 -3.54
N GLN A 373 -15.92 -4.88 -4.20
CA GLN A 373 -16.52 -6.15 -3.78
C GLN A 373 -15.50 -7.30 -3.82
N GLN A 374 -14.70 -7.37 -4.87
CA GLN A 374 -13.63 -8.38 -5.00
C GLN A 374 -12.59 -8.24 -3.87
N THR A 375 -12.18 -7.02 -3.54
CA THR A 375 -11.24 -6.76 -2.44
C THR A 375 -11.83 -7.21 -1.09
N MET A 376 -13.11 -6.93 -0.83
CA MET A 376 -13.78 -7.38 0.40
C MET A 376 -13.86 -8.91 0.48
N LEU A 377 -14.22 -9.59 -0.59
CA LEU A 377 -14.28 -11.06 -0.63
C LEU A 377 -12.89 -11.68 -0.40
N GLN A 378 -11.86 -11.13 -1.02
CA GLN A 378 -10.47 -11.55 -0.81
C GLN A 378 -10.03 -11.33 0.65
N ALA A 379 -10.38 -10.19 1.24
CA ALA A 379 -10.09 -9.89 2.63
C ALA A 379 -10.76 -10.87 3.60
N LEU A 380 -12.02 -11.23 3.36
CA LEU A 380 -12.73 -12.23 4.16
C LEU A 380 -12.08 -13.62 4.04
N LYS A 381 -11.73 -14.02 2.81
CA LYS A 381 -11.02 -15.28 2.56
C LYS A 381 -9.70 -15.34 3.32
N GLU A 382 -8.87 -14.28 3.25
CA GLU A 382 -7.57 -14.22 3.94
C GLU A 382 -7.72 -14.41 5.46
N VAL A 383 -8.70 -13.77 6.06
CA VAL A 383 -8.95 -13.93 7.51
C VAL A 383 -9.41 -15.34 7.86
N GLU A 384 -10.35 -15.93 7.09
CA GLU A 384 -10.83 -17.30 7.32
C GLU A 384 -9.71 -18.33 7.15
N ASP A 385 -8.92 -18.23 6.09
CA ASP A 385 -7.77 -19.11 5.86
C ASP A 385 -6.78 -19.02 7.03
N THR A 386 -6.42 -17.80 7.44
CA THR A 386 -5.47 -17.58 8.55
C THR A 386 -6.00 -18.12 9.89
N ARG A 387 -7.30 -17.99 10.14
CA ARG A 387 -7.93 -18.57 11.36
C ARG A 387 -7.90 -20.10 11.31
N SER A 388 -8.17 -20.69 10.16
CA SER A 388 -8.08 -22.15 9.96
C SER A 388 -6.66 -22.66 10.17
N ASP A 389 -5.67 -21.96 9.61
CA ASP A 389 -4.25 -22.28 9.76
C ASP A 389 -3.79 -22.19 11.21
N LEU A 390 -4.25 -21.16 11.95
CA LEU A 390 -3.94 -20.99 13.37
C LEU A 390 -4.45 -22.17 14.21
N VAL A 391 -5.73 -22.57 14.00
CA VAL A 391 -6.35 -23.67 14.75
C VAL A 391 -5.66 -24.99 14.42
N SER A 392 -5.44 -25.28 13.15
CA SER A 392 -4.80 -26.53 12.70
C SER A 392 -3.33 -26.58 13.13
N GLY A 393 -2.62 -25.46 13.07
CA GLY A 393 -1.24 -25.33 13.52
C GLY A 393 -1.07 -25.59 15.02
N ALA A 394 -1.99 -25.08 15.84
CA ALA A 394 -1.97 -25.34 17.28
C ALA A 394 -2.11 -26.83 17.61
N VAL A 395 -3.03 -27.53 16.93
CA VAL A 395 -3.20 -28.99 17.07
C VAL A 395 -1.96 -29.73 16.58
N GLN A 396 -1.35 -29.29 15.48
CA GLN A 396 -0.11 -29.89 14.96
C GLN A 396 1.04 -29.79 15.93
N VAL A 397 1.26 -28.62 16.54
CA VAL A 397 2.32 -28.39 17.53
C VAL A 397 2.14 -29.31 18.74
N ASP A 398 0.91 -29.46 19.27
CA ASP A 398 0.61 -30.38 20.36
C ASP A 398 0.99 -31.84 20.02
N ARG A 399 0.62 -32.32 18.83
CA ARG A 399 0.93 -33.68 18.37
C ARG A 399 2.41 -33.92 18.14
N LEU A 400 3.11 -32.93 17.55
CA LEU A 400 4.55 -33.01 17.34
C LEU A 400 5.32 -33.00 18.66
N GLY A 401 4.84 -32.28 19.69
CA GLY A 401 5.40 -32.34 21.03
C GLY A 401 5.40 -33.76 21.61
N GLY A 402 4.26 -34.46 21.52
CA GLY A 402 4.17 -35.87 21.94
C GLY A 402 5.06 -36.81 21.12
N ALA A 403 5.20 -36.56 19.80
CA ALA A 403 6.08 -37.37 18.95
C ALA A 403 7.57 -37.15 19.31
N LEU A 404 7.97 -35.91 19.62
CA LEU A 404 9.33 -35.57 20.05
C LEU A 404 9.70 -36.31 21.34
N ASP A 405 8.82 -36.33 22.33
CA ASP A 405 9.07 -37.05 23.59
C ASP A 405 9.28 -38.56 23.38
N ALA A 406 8.42 -39.16 22.49
CA ALA A 406 8.52 -40.57 22.15
C ALA A 406 9.82 -40.92 21.40
N SER A 407 10.22 -40.08 20.42
CA SER A 407 11.45 -40.29 19.64
C SER A 407 12.71 -40.09 20.48
N ASN A 408 12.73 -39.14 21.37
CA ASN A 408 13.82 -38.92 22.32
C ASN A 408 13.98 -40.14 23.25
N HIS A 409 12.86 -40.71 23.75
CA HIS A 409 12.91 -41.94 24.56
C HIS A 409 13.44 -43.14 23.75
N ALA A 410 12.97 -43.31 22.50
CA ALA A 410 13.45 -44.34 21.61
C ALA A 410 14.93 -44.25 21.29
N LEU A 411 15.43 -43.04 21.04
CA LEU A 411 16.87 -42.78 20.80
C LEU A 411 17.75 -43.16 22.04
N ARG A 412 17.32 -42.79 23.21
CA ARG A 412 18.07 -43.18 24.46
C ARG A 412 18.08 -44.67 24.60
N LEU A 413 16.94 -45.34 24.52
CA LEU A 413 16.82 -46.78 24.70
C LEU A 413 17.61 -47.56 23.67
N SER A 414 17.50 -47.21 22.36
CA SER A 414 18.26 -47.88 21.29
C SER A 414 19.77 -47.75 21.48
N THR A 415 20.23 -46.55 21.94
CA THR A 415 21.64 -46.31 22.21
C THR A 415 22.16 -47.16 23.40
N GLU A 416 21.37 -47.33 24.47
CA GLU A 416 21.72 -48.17 25.61
C GLU A 416 21.77 -49.66 25.23
N LEU A 417 20.72 -50.16 24.55
CA LEU A 417 20.69 -51.54 24.07
C LEU A 417 21.83 -51.83 23.08
N TYR A 418 22.22 -50.91 22.25
CA TYR A 418 23.37 -51.06 21.37
C TYR A 418 24.69 -51.13 22.16
N LYS A 419 24.90 -50.31 23.19
CA LYS A 419 26.08 -50.39 24.07
C LYS A 419 26.20 -51.77 24.72
N ASP A 420 25.08 -52.31 25.19
CA ASP A 420 25.03 -53.61 25.87
C ASP A 420 25.07 -54.79 24.87
N GLY A 421 25.08 -54.54 23.54
CA GLY A 421 25.10 -55.57 22.50
C GLY A 421 23.74 -56.25 22.27
N ALA A 422 22.69 -55.72 22.83
CA ALA A 422 21.32 -56.27 22.75
C ALA A 422 20.53 -55.78 21.52
N SER A 423 21.01 -54.77 20.76
CA SER A 423 20.43 -54.29 19.53
C SER A 423 21.49 -53.99 18.46
N SER A 424 21.04 -53.84 17.19
CA SER A 424 21.90 -53.51 16.07
C SER A 424 22.17 -51.98 15.96
N PHE A 425 23.23 -51.61 15.24
CA PHE A 425 23.48 -50.22 14.93
C PHE A 425 22.36 -49.59 14.07
N LEU A 426 21.67 -50.41 13.25
CA LEU A 426 20.51 -49.95 12.45
C LEU A 426 19.38 -49.40 13.31
N ASP A 427 19.15 -50.01 14.49
CA ASP A 427 18.11 -49.54 15.42
C ASP A 427 18.44 -48.16 15.96
N VAL A 428 19.74 -47.90 16.23
CA VAL A 428 20.24 -46.57 16.67
C VAL A 428 20.06 -45.57 15.53
N LEU A 429 20.41 -45.92 14.27
CA LEU A 429 20.23 -45.04 13.12
C LEU A 429 18.76 -44.70 12.91
N ALA A 430 17.86 -45.67 12.92
CA ALA A 430 16.42 -45.45 12.76
C ALA A 430 15.88 -44.50 13.86
N ALA A 431 16.35 -44.65 15.12
CA ALA A 431 15.94 -43.79 16.20
C ALA A 431 16.53 -42.37 16.07
N GLN A 432 17.76 -42.21 15.52
CA GLN A 432 18.35 -40.90 15.21
C GLN A 432 17.67 -40.17 14.08
N GLU A 433 17.14 -40.89 13.06
CA GLU A 433 16.39 -40.29 11.96
C GLU A 433 14.99 -39.84 12.41
N ALA A 434 14.39 -40.55 13.36
CA ALA A 434 13.08 -40.19 13.91
C ALA A 434 13.11 -39.04 14.90
N TYR A 435 14.24 -38.81 15.56
CA TYR A 435 14.51 -37.70 16.51
C TYR A 435 14.95 -36.45 15.76
#